data_6859f15531b7c8f8deef8c34fedb910a
#
_entry.id   6859f15531b7c8f8deef8c34fedb910a
#
_cell.length_a   1.000
_cell.length_b   1.000
_cell.length_c   1.000
_cell.angle_alpha   90.00
_cell.angle_beta   90.00
_cell.angle_gamma   90.00
#
_symmetry.space_group_name_H-M   'P 1'
#
loop_
_entity.id
_entity.type
_entity.pdbx_description
1 polymer ?
#
loop_
_entity_poly.entity_id
_entity_poly.type
_entity_poly.pdbx_seq_one_letter_code
_entity_poly.pdbx_strand_id
1 'polypeptide(L)'
;MKRLIALLGLICILLCGCAPAGEPAQVAATTMPVYEFTARLCEGTGITVSRLVTESVSCLHDYALNVRQVKAAEEAELIVISGAGLEGFMEDLLTGKTVADASQGIALLENCHEYDHKEGGHDHEEDPHIWLSPENAQAMARNIYSSLCTEYPQYQEIFEKNLIALLKDIQALQDYAREQLGSLSSRKIITFHDGFSYLAEAFDLTIVHAIEEEAGAEASAKELIEIIGMVREHEITAIFTEANGSGSAASIIAAETGTSVYTLDMAMSGDSWLEAMYHNIDTLKEALE
;
A
#
# COMPACT_ATOMS: atom_id res chain seq x y z
N MET A 1 62.92 -30.81 -38.50
CA MET A 1 61.85 -31.09 -39.46
C MET A 1 60.83 -31.97 -38.79
N LYS A 2 59.57 -31.68 -38.88
CA LYS A 2 58.42 -32.38 -38.33
C LYS A 2 58.01 -31.94 -36.92
N ARG A 3 57.13 -30.94 -36.89
CA ARG A 3 55.83 -30.96 -36.22
C ARG A 3 55.80 -31.28 -34.73
N LEU A 4 55.99 -30.27 -33.91
CA LEU A 4 55.43 -30.24 -32.57
C LEU A 4 54.33 -29.13 -32.60
N ILE A 5 53.16 -29.47 -33.09
CA ILE A 5 51.98 -28.67 -32.94
C ILE A 5 51.50 -28.95 -31.52
N ALA A 6 51.81 -28.02 -30.64
CA ALA A 6 51.32 -28.01 -29.31
C ALA A 6 49.80 -27.85 -29.34
N LEU A 7 49.12 -28.88 -28.88
CA LEU A 7 47.71 -28.89 -28.57
C LEU A 7 47.50 -27.95 -27.37
N LEU A 8 47.35 -26.65 -27.62
CA LEU A 8 46.79 -25.74 -26.66
C LEU A 8 45.28 -26.00 -26.63
N GLY A 9 44.93 -26.99 -25.83
CA GLY A 9 43.53 -27.21 -25.46
C GLY A 9 42.96 -25.96 -24.83
N LEU A 10 42.15 -25.29 -25.57
CA LEU A 10 41.28 -24.20 -25.10
C LEU A 10 40.30 -24.78 -24.08
N ILE A 11 40.72 -24.84 -22.81
CA ILE A 11 39.79 -25.03 -21.69
C ILE A 11 39.04 -23.70 -21.54
N CYS A 12 37.99 -23.53 -22.35
CA CYS A 12 36.91 -22.62 -22.00
C CYS A 12 36.22 -23.21 -20.79
N ILE A 13 36.76 -22.89 -19.60
CA ILE A 13 35.98 -22.97 -18.37
C ILE A 13 34.88 -21.95 -18.55
N LEU A 14 33.70 -22.47 -18.94
CA LEU A 14 32.43 -21.77 -18.73
C LEU A 14 32.31 -21.56 -17.21
N LEU A 15 32.94 -20.51 -16.71
CA LEU A 15 32.51 -19.87 -15.49
C LEU A 15 31.08 -19.34 -15.78
N CYS A 16 30.10 -20.25 -15.68
CA CYS A 16 28.76 -19.84 -15.29
C CYS A 16 28.96 -19.16 -13.95
N GLY A 17 29.27 -17.87 -14.00
CA GLY A 17 29.16 -17.00 -12.86
C GLY A 17 27.71 -16.98 -12.44
N CYS A 18 27.31 -17.87 -11.53
CA CYS A 18 26.27 -17.50 -10.59
C CYS A 18 26.77 -16.18 -10.01
N ALA A 19 26.16 -15.07 -10.39
CA ALA A 19 26.27 -13.86 -9.60
C ALA A 19 26.00 -14.31 -8.15
N PRO A 20 26.86 -13.98 -7.19
CA PRO A 20 26.56 -14.32 -5.81
C PRO A 20 25.18 -13.77 -5.54
N ALA A 21 24.26 -14.62 -5.10
CA ALA A 21 23.01 -14.14 -4.51
C ALA A 21 23.47 -13.12 -3.46
N GLY A 22 23.05 -11.86 -3.62
CA GLY A 22 23.37 -10.83 -2.64
C GLY A 22 23.05 -11.37 -1.25
N GLU A 23 23.79 -10.92 -0.24
CA GLU A 23 23.47 -11.28 1.14
C GLU A 23 21.99 -10.99 1.37
N PRO A 24 21.28 -11.87 2.11
CA PRO A 24 19.87 -11.66 2.42
C PRO A 24 19.69 -10.31 3.12
N ALA A 25 18.59 -9.65 2.87
CA ALA A 25 18.28 -8.39 3.54
C ALA A 25 18.05 -8.64 5.04
N GLN A 26 18.62 -7.78 5.88
CA GLN A 26 18.48 -7.88 7.34
C GLN A 26 17.04 -7.58 7.77
N VAL A 27 16.35 -6.68 7.06
CA VAL A 27 14.96 -6.30 7.32
C VAL A 27 14.11 -6.62 6.09
N ALA A 28 12.99 -7.29 6.30
CA ALA A 28 11.96 -7.49 5.29
C ALA A 28 10.72 -6.68 5.64
N ALA A 29 10.24 -5.85 4.72
CA ALA A 29 9.02 -5.07 4.89
C ALA A 29 7.95 -5.59 3.92
N THR A 30 6.69 -5.66 4.35
CA THR A 30 5.63 -6.32 3.57
C THR A 30 5.21 -5.50 2.37
N THR A 31 4.67 -4.33 2.59
CA THR A 31 4.07 -3.46 1.56
C THR A 31 4.94 -2.25 1.24
N MET A 32 4.57 -1.47 0.24
CA MET A 32 5.30 -0.26 -0.15
C MET A 32 5.40 0.77 0.98
N PRO A 33 4.34 1.14 1.72
CA PRO A 33 4.44 2.15 2.77
C PRO A 33 5.46 1.77 3.84
N VAL A 34 5.34 0.58 4.42
CA VAL A 34 6.27 0.13 5.47
C VAL A 34 7.68 -0.13 4.93
N TYR A 35 7.81 -0.50 3.66
CA TYR A 35 9.12 -0.59 3.01
C TYR A 35 9.77 0.79 2.89
N GLU A 36 9.06 1.78 2.34
CA GLU A 36 9.61 3.14 2.18
C GLU A 36 9.99 3.75 3.52
N PHE A 37 9.11 3.64 4.53
CA PHE A 37 9.41 4.18 5.86
C PHE A 37 10.61 3.49 6.49
N THR A 38 10.68 2.16 6.43
CA THR A 38 11.81 1.38 6.97
C THR A 38 13.11 1.71 6.23
N ALA A 39 13.09 1.73 4.91
CA ALA A 39 14.27 2.03 4.10
C ALA A 39 14.80 3.44 4.39
N ARG A 40 13.93 4.44 4.48
CA ARG A 40 14.31 5.82 4.84
C ARG A 40 14.87 5.91 6.25
N LEU A 41 14.29 5.19 7.22
CA LEU A 41 14.83 5.15 8.58
C LEU A 41 16.22 4.51 8.62
N CYS A 42 16.49 3.50 7.79
CA CYS A 42 17.76 2.78 7.72
C CYS A 42 18.83 3.47 6.88
N GLU A 43 18.55 4.60 6.21
CA GLU A 43 19.55 5.33 5.43
C GLU A 43 20.80 5.68 6.24
N GLY A 44 21.98 5.34 5.69
CA GLY A 44 23.26 5.61 6.32
C GLY A 44 23.70 4.63 7.41
N THR A 45 22.92 3.58 7.70
CA THR A 45 23.29 2.53 8.68
C THR A 45 24.02 1.35 8.06
N GLY A 46 23.82 1.10 6.77
CA GLY A 46 24.25 -0.11 6.08
C GLY A 46 23.30 -1.29 6.23
N ILE A 47 22.20 -1.15 7.00
CA ILE A 47 21.12 -2.15 7.07
C ILE A 47 20.43 -2.22 5.71
N THR A 48 20.30 -3.44 5.19
CA THR A 48 19.58 -3.70 3.93
C THR A 48 18.11 -4.01 4.21
N VAL A 49 17.22 -3.37 3.46
CA VAL A 49 15.78 -3.56 3.57
C VAL A 49 15.25 -4.12 2.26
N SER A 50 14.45 -5.19 2.30
CA SER A 50 13.76 -5.75 1.14
C SER A 50 12.26 -5.56 1.26
N ARG A 51 11.58 -5.34 0.11
CA ARG A 51 10.13 -5.36 0.02
C ARG A 51 9.66 -6.76 -0.38
N LEU A 52 8.72 -7.32 0.37
CA LEU A 52 8.17 -8.65 0.09
C LEU A 52 7.15 -8.57 -1.04
N VAL A 53 6.10 -7.77 -0.93
CA VAL A 53 5.08 -7.60 -1.97
C VAL A 53 5.55 -6.56 -2.97
N THR A 54 6.02 -7.02 -4.12
CA THR A 54 6.56 -6.17 -5.21
C THR A 54 5.61 -6.07 -6.39
N GLU A 55 4.61 -6.92 -6.43
CA GLU A 55 3.58 -6.95 -7.46
C GLU A 55 2.63 -5.76 -7.29
N SER A 56 2.04 -5.32 -8.41
CA SER A 56 0.98 -4.31 -8.38
C SER A 56 -0.33 -5.00 -8.01
N VAL A 57 -0.71 -4.87 -6.74
CA VAL A 57 -1.94 -5.46 -6.18
C VAL A 57 -2.76 -4.38 -5.52
N SER A 58 -4.07 -4.49 -5.60
CA SER A 58 -5.02 -3.58 -4.93
C SER A 58 -5.43 -4.10 -3.56
N CYS A 59 -5.40 -5.41 -3.37
CA CYS A 59 -5.80 -6.07 -2.14
C CYS A 59 -4.87 -7.25 -1.85
N LEU A 60 -4.71 -7.61 -0.57
CA LEU A 60 -3.87 -8.72 -0.13
C LEU A 60 -4.66 -9.89 0.47
N HIS A 61 -6.00 -9.84 0.50
CA HIS A 61 -6.81 -10.91 1.12
C HIS A 61 -6.51 -12.30 0.53
N ASP A 62 -6.41 -12.38 -0.79
CA ASP A 62 -6.10 -13.63 -1.52
C ASP A 62 -4.63 -13.74 -1.96
N TYR A 63 -3.75 -12.89 -1.39
CA TYR A 63 -2.36 -12.88 -1.79
C TYR A 63 -1.63 -14.14 -1.31
N ALA A 64 -0.82 -14.74 -2.17
CA ALA A 64 0.01 -15.88 -1.84
C ALA A 64 1.48 -15.57 -2.11
N LEU A 65 2.32 -15.69 -1.09
CA LEU A 65 3.75 -15.50 -1.22
C LEU A 65 4.37 -16.53 -2.16
N ASN A 66 5.22 -16.07 -3.06
CA ASN A 66 6.06 -16.95 -3.85
C ASN A 66 7.30 -17.41 -3.04
N VAL A 67 8.00 -18.44 -3.54
CA VAL A 67 9.16 -19.04 -2.84
C VAL A 67 10.26 -18.03 -2.52
N ARG A 68 10.45 -17.00 -3.35
CA ARG A 68 11.47 -15.97 -3.12
C ARG A 68 11.07 -15.07 -1.95
N GLN A 69 9.82 -14.69 -1.86
CA GLN A 69 9.26 -13.87 -0.78
C GLN A 69 9.31 -14.63 0.55
N VAL A 70 8.87 -15.91 0.56
CA VAL A 70 9.00 -16.78 1.74
C VAL A 70 10.44 -16.85 2.22
N LYS A 71 11.39 -17.10 1.31
CA LYS A 71 12.81 -17.16 1.66
C LYS A 71 13.31 -15.85 2.22
N ALA A 72 12.94 -14.70 1.63
CA ALA A 72 13.34 -13.39 2.13
C ALA A 72 12.80 -13.11 3.53
N ALA A 73 11.55 -13.49 3.81
CA ALA A 73 10.95 -13.38 5.15
C ALA A 73 11.62 -14.33 6.16
N GLU A 74 11.97 -15.55 5.75
CA GLU A 74 12.65 -16.52 6.63
C GLU A 74 14.08 -16.08 6.99
N GLU A 75 14.80 -15.46 6.07
CA GLU A 75 16.19 -15.03 6.25
C GLU A 75 16.33 -13.68 6.97
N ALA A 76 15.24 -12.88 7.04
CA ALA A 76 15.26 -11.59 7.72
C ALA A 76 15.38 -11.72 9.25
N GLU A 77 16.15 -10.80 9.86
CA GLU A 77 16.28 -10.64 11.31
C GLU A 77 15.04 -9.96 11.91
N LEU A 78 14.47 -9.00 11.15
CA LEU A 78 13.27 -8.24 11.51
C LEU A 78 12.29 -8.24 10.33
N ILE A 79 11.02 -8.53 10.59
CA ILE A 79 9.94 -8.36 9.62
C ILE A 79 9.11 -7.14 10.02
N VAL A 80 8.90 -6.20 9.10
CA VAL A 80 8.05 -5.03 9.30
C VAL A 80 6.75 -5.25 8.55
N ILE A 81 5.65 -5.24 9.27
CA ILE A 81 4.29 -5.42 8.72
C ILE A 81 3.50 -4.11 8.82
N SER A 82 2.53 -3.92 7.92
CA SER A 82 1.56 -2.84 8.03
C SER A 82 0.70 -3.00 9.28
N GLY A 83 0.33 -4.23 9.61
CA GLY A 83 -0.52 -4.57 10.75
C GLY A 83 -2.02 -4.42 10.42
N ALA A 84 -2.85 -4.22 11.44
CA ALA A 84 -4.30 -4.12 11.29
C ALA A 84 -4.93 -5.32 10.55
N GLY A 85 -4.36 -6.52 10.68
CA GLY A 85 -4.87 -7.74 10.04
C GLY A 85 -4.46 -7.94 8.57
N LEU A 86 -3.80 -6.96 7.93
CA LEU A 86 -3.48 -7.01 6.50
C LEU A 86 -2.66 -8.25 6.10
N GLU A 87 -1.73 -8.67 6.96
CA GLU A 87 -0.78 -9.75 6.67
C GLU A 87 -1.28 -11.15 7.06
N GLY A 88 -2.59 -11.38 7.12
CA GLY A 88 -3.18 -12.70 7.37
C GLY A 88 -2.66 -13.78 6.42
N PHE A 89 -2.32 -13.43 5.18
CA PHE A 89 -1.76 -14.34 4.17
C PHE A 89 -0.38 -14.92 4.52
N MET A 90 0.30 -14.38 5.53
CA MET A 90 1.62 -14.85 5.96
C MET A 90 1.76 -15.11 7.47
N GLU A 91 0.67 -15.23 8.20
CA GLU A 91 0.65 -15.39 9.65
C GLU A 91 1.55 -16.54 10.13
N ASP A 92 1.55 -17.66 9.43
CA ASP A 92 2.41 -18.83 9.76
C ASP A 92 3.91 -18.47 9.71
N LEU A 93 4.32 -17.57 8.78
CA LEU A 93 5.72 -17.13 8.66
C LEU A 93 6.13 -16.13 9.75
N LEU A 94 5.17 -15.45 10.36
CA LEU A 94 5.45 -14.49 11.44
C LEU A 94 5.68 -15.20 12.77
N THR A 95 5.22 -16.46 12.90
CA THR A 95 5.33 -17.23 14.15
C THR A 95 6.80 -17.44 14.55
N GLY A 96 7.18 -16.91 15.71
CA GLY A 96 8.54 -17.04 16.25
C GLY A 96 9.58 -16.09 15.62
N LYS A 97 9.17 -15.13 14.79
CA LYS A 97 10.01 -14.08 14.23
C LYS A 97 9.96 -12.81 15.08
N THR A 98 10.98 -11.98 14.94
CA THR A 98 10.93 -10.60 15.43
C THR A 98 10.10 -9.79 14.44
N VAL A 99 8.97 -9.25 14.89
CA VAL A 99 8.03 -8.51 14.04
C VAL A 99 7.85 -7.10 14.58
N ALA A 100 7.95 -6.12 13.70
CA ALA A 100 7.56 -4.74 13.93
C ALA A 100 6.18 -4.51 13.29
N ASP A 101 5.16 -4.43 14.11
CA ASP A 101 3.80 -4.09 13.69
C ASP A 101 3.66 -2.58 13.67
N ALA A 102 3.48 -2.01 12.47
CA ALA A 102 3.37 -0.58 12.29
C ALA A 102 2.03 0.00 12.75
N SER A 103 0.99 -0.83 12.90
CA SER A 103 -0.37 -0.38 13.29
C SER A 103 -0.54 -0.16 14.79
N GLN A 104 0.45 -0.49 15.61
CA GLN A 104 0.31 -0.45 17.07
C GLN A 104 -0.21 0.90 17.58
N GLY A 105 -1.34 0.87 18.31
CA GLY A 105 -1.95 2.05 18.92
C GLY A 105 -2.69 2.98 17.96
N ILE A 106 -2.80 2.63 16.68
CA ILE A 106 -3.66 3.32 15.72
C ILE A 106 -5.11 2.89 15.96
N ALA A 107 -6.03 3.85 16.04
CA ALA A 107 -7.46 3.55 16.09
C ALA A 107 -7.91 3.07 14.70
N LEU A 108 -8.48 1.87 14.66
CA LEU A 108 -8.94 1.29 13.40
C LEU A 108 -10.37 1.73 13.11
N LEU A 109 -10.66 1.99 11.83
CA LEU A 109 -12.00 2.23 11.34
C LEU A 109 -12.68 0.89 11.08
N GLU A 110 -13.99 0.83 11.36
CA GLU A 110 -14.81 -0.30 10.94
C GLU A 110 -15.09 -0.18 9.44
N ASN A 111 -15.09 -1.28 8.70
CA ASN A 111 -15.55 -1.30 7.32
C ASN A 111 -17.00 -0.84 7.27
N CYS A 112 -17.29 0.18 6.45
CA CYS A 112 -18.57 0.88 6.41
C CYS A 112 -19.70 0.09 5.73
N HIS A 113 -19.60 -1.24 5.59
CA HIS A 113 -20.63 -2.05 4.94
C HIS A 113 -21.82 -2.33 5.86
N GLU A 114 -22.71 -1.37 5.98
CA GLU A 114 -24.08 -1.60 6.44
C GLU A 114 -24.93 -2.17 5.28
N TYR A 115 -24.59 -3.35 4.75
CA TYR A 115 -25.55 -4.11 3.98
C TYR A 115 -26.14 -5.23 4.83
N ASP A 116 -27.46 -5.13 5.01
CA ASP A 116 -28.37 -6.04 5.71
C ASP A 116 -28.36 -7.45 5.08
N HIS A 117 -27.24 -8.15 5.13
CA HIS A 117 -27.19 -9.60 4.89
C HIS A 117 -27.52 -10.31 6.18
N LYS A 118 -28.83 -10.44 6.41
CA LYS A 118 -29.39 -11.40 7.35
C LYS A 118 -29.02 -12.80 6.88
N GLU A 119 -27.93 -13.32 7.39
CA GLU A 119 -27.63 -14.73 7.64
C GLU A 119 -26.11 -15.00 7.54
N GLY A 120 -25.45 -15.00 8.69
CA GLY A 120 -24.07 -15.42 8.86
C GLY A 120 -23.26 -14.32 9.57
N GLY A 121 -22.99 -14.51 10.86
CA GLY A 121 -22.20 -13.56 11.63
C GLY A 121 -20.82 -13.39 11.00
N HIS A 122 -20.64 -12.29 10.33
CA HIS A 122 -19.35 -11.79 9.94
C HIS A 122 -18.91 -10.85 11.06
N ASP A 123 -17.78 -11.15 11.66
CA ASP A 123 -17.08 -10.22 12.52
C ASP A 123 -16.87 -8.94 11.71
N HIS A 124 -17.12 -7.77 12.30
CA HIS A 124 -16.80 -6.48 11.70
C HIS A 124 -15.30 -6.47 11.46
N GLU A 125 -14.88 -6.68 10.22
CA GLU A 125 -13.47 -6.60 9.86
C GLU A 125 -13.05 -5.13 9.89
N GLU A 126 -11.98 -4.87 10.61
CA GLU A 126 -11.37 -3.54 10.68
C GLU A 126 -10.71 -3.22 9.35
N ASP A 127 -10.81 -1.97 8.89
CA ASP A 127 -10.16 -1.50 7.66
C ASP A 127 -8.63 -1.47 7.83
N PRO A 128 -7.86 -2.26 7.08
CA PRO A 128 -6.41 -2.32 7.24
C PRO A 128 -5.65 -1.21 6.49
N HIS A 129 -6.31 -0.36 5.69
CA HIS A 129 -5.67 0.61 4.80
C HIS A 129 -5.20 1.88 5.52
N ILE A 130 -4.65 1.72 6.73
CA ILE A 130 -4.28 2.79 7.66
C ILE A 130 -3.28 3.82 7.07
N TRP A 131 -2.40 3.39 6.16
CA TRP A 131 -1.36 4.23 5.54
C TRP A 131 -1.91 5.33 4.63
N LEU A 132 -3.18 5.27 4.25
CA LEU A 132 -3.83 6.31 3.44
C LEU A 132 -4.18 7.57 4.26
N SER A 133 -4.07 7.52 5.58
CA SER A 133 -4.05 8.71 6.43
C SER A 133 -2.60 9.17 6.68
N PRO A 134 -2.23 10.41 6.34
CA PRO A 134 -0.91 10.94 6.68
C PRO A 134 -0.65 10.97 8.19
N GLU A 135 -1.67 11.12 9.04
CA GLU A 135 -1.52 11.05 10.48
C GLU A 135 -1.14 9.64 10.94
N ASN A 136 -1.83 8.63 10.42
CA ASN A 136 -1.49 7.23 10.68
C ASN A 136 -0.09 6.88 10.14
N ALA A 137 0.27 7.39 8.95
CA ALA A 137 1.61 7.19 8.40
C ALA A 137 2.71 7.74 9.31
N GLN A 138 2.49 8.87 9.99
CA GLN A 138 3.41 9.36 11.03
C GLN A 138 3.48 8.40 12.22
N ALA A 139 2.36 7.83 12.67
CA ALA A 139 2.33 6.85 13.76
C ALA A 139 3.07 5.57 13.35
N MET A 140 2.80 5.04 12.14
CA MET A 140 3.50 3.89 11.57
C MET A 140 5.02 4.11 11.54
N ALA A 141 5.49 5.27 11.06
CA ALA A 141 6.91 5.60 11.03
C ALA A 141 7.55 5.60 12.43
N ARG A 142 6.82 6.07 13.46
CA ARG A 142 7.28 6.06 14.86
C ARG A 142 7.33 4.64 15.42
N ASN A 143 6.37 3.80 15.11
CA ASN A 143 6.34 2.40 15.55
C ASN A 143 7.50 1.60 14.94
N ILE A 144 7.76 1.79 13.64
CA ILE A 144 8.91 1.19 12.95
C ILE A 144 10.22 1.68 13.57
N TYR A 145 10.36 2.99 13.80
CA TYR A 145 11.53 3.57 14.47
C TYR A 145 11.79 2.92 15.84
N SER A 146 10.74 2.76 16.66
CA SER A 146 10.87 2.14 17.99
C SER A 146 11.39 0.71 17.90
N SER A 147 10.86 -0.07 16.95
CA SER A 147 11.28 -1.46 16.71
C SER A 147 12.72 -1.54 16.20
N LEU A 148 13.11 -0.65 15.27
CA LEU A 148 14.48 -0.57 14.77
C LEU A 148 15.47 -0.19 15.87
N CYS A 149 15.12 0.74 16.76
CA CYS A 149 15.96 1.10 17.92
C CYS A 149 16.14 -0.06 18.90
N THR A 150 15.12 -0.91 19.05
CA THR A 150 15.19 -2.11 19.89
C THR A 150 16.12 -3.15 19.30
N GLU A 151 16.01 -3.42 18.00
CA GLU A 151 16.77 -4.46 17.31
C GLU A 151 18.20 -4.00 16.99
N TYR A 152 18.40 -2.72 16.62
CA TYR A 152 19.68 -2.15 16.21
C TYR A 152 20.06 -0.90 17.04
N PRO A 153 20.22 -1.01 18.36
CA PRO A 153 20.41 0.16 19.25
C PRO A 153 21.65 1.00 18.92
N GLN A 154 22.65 0.42 18.23
CA GLN A 154 23.84 1.14 17.80
C GLN A 154 23.60 2.22 16.76
N TYR A 155 22.44 2.21 16.08
CA TYR A 155 22.07 3.19 15.04
C TYR A 155 20.99 4.19 15.48
N GLN A 156 20.63 4.22 16.76
CA GLN A 156 19.53 5.03 17.29
C GLN A 156 19.61 6.51 16.86
N GLU A 157 20.79 7.13 16.93
CA GLU A 157 20.97 8.54 16.54
C GLU A 157 20.70 8.78 15.04
N ILE A 158 21.05 7.81 14.20
CA ILE A 158 20.80 7.86 12.74
C ILE A 158 19.30 7.71 12.49
N PHE A 159 18.66 6.72 13.11
CA PHE A 159 17.23 6.51 12.99
C PHE A 159 16.42 7.74 13.45
N GLU A 160 16.82 8.38 14.57
CA GLU A 160 16.14 9.58 15.06
C GLU A 160 16.22 10.74 14.07
N LYS A 161 17.42 10.99 13.51
CA LYS A 161 17.59 12.00 12.46
C LYS A 161 16.72 11.72 11.23
N ASN A 162 16.69 10.47 10.79
CA ASN A 162 15.95 10.04 9.63
C ASN A 162 14.44 10.09 9.89
N LEU A 163 13.98 9.73 11.09
CA LEU A 163 12.58 9.89 11.51
C LEU A 163 12.13 11.35 11.43
N ILE A 164 12.93 12.28 11.96
CA ILE A 164 12.61 13.72 11.90
C ILE A 164 12.42 14.17 10.44
N ALA A 165 13.29 13.71 9.53
CA ALA A 165 13.18 14.03 8.11
C ALA A 165 11.92 13.43 7.47
N LEU A 166 11.63 12.15 7.74
CA LEU A 166 10.44 11.47 7.23
C LEU A 166 9.15 12.14 7.73
N LEU A 167 9.06 12.44 9.03
CA LEU A 167 7.90 13.11 9.60
C LEU A 167 7.69 14.51 9.05
N LYS A 168 8.76 15.21 8.72
CA LYS A 168 8.69 16.53 8.06
C LYS A 168 8.09 16.43 6.67
N ASP A 169 8.46 15.40 5.89
CA ASP A 169 7.91 15.21 4.55
C ASP A 169 6.43 14.81 4.60
N ILE A 170 6.05 13.96 5.56
CA ILE A 170 4.62 13.62 5.78
C ILE A 170 3.82 14.85 6.23
N GLN A 171 4.40 15.72 7.07
CA GLN A 171 3.77 16.97 7.45
C GLN A 171 3.60 17.92 6.24
N ALA A 172 4.58 17.99 5.36
CA ALA A 172 4.49 18.78 4.14
C ALA A 172 3.37 18.27 3.21
N LEU A 173 3.16 16.95 3.13
CA LEU A 173 2.04 16.34 2.42
C LEU A 173 0.69 16.77 3.03
N GLN A 174 0.56 16.76 4.36
CA GLN A 174 -0.67 17.22 5.04
C GLN A 174 -0.95 18.70 4.77
N ASP A 175 0.08 19.53 4.81
CA ASP A 175 -0.05 20.97 4.55
C ASP A 175 -0.45 21.21 3.09
N TYR A 176 0.13 20.46 2.15
CA TYR A 176 -0.24 20.48 0.73
C TYR A 176 -1.70 20.06 0.53
N ALA A 177 -2.14 18.96 1.13
CA ALA A 177 -3.53 18.51 1.04
C ALA A 177 -4.50 19.58 1.56
N ARG A 178 -4.18 20.21 2.69
CA ARG A 178 -5.01 21.28 3.26
C ARG A 178 -5.12 22.48 2.32
N GLU A 179 -4.02 22.84 1.65
CA GLU A 179 -4.02 23.93 0.66
C GLU A 179 -4.83 23.57 -0.58
N GLN A 180 -4.58 22.37 -1.16
CA GLN A 180 -5.19 21.98 -2.43
C GLN A 180 -6.67 21.62 -2.29
N LEU A 181 -7.08 20.99 -1.17
CA LEU A 181 -8.43 20.49 -0.96
C LEU A 181 -9.29 21.43 -0.09
N GLY A 182 -8.75 22.57 0.32
CA GLY A 182 -9.46 23.51 1.20
C GLY A 182 -10.70 24.16 0.59
N SER A 183 -10.77 24.26 -0.75
CA SER A 183 -11.83 24.97 -1.49
C SER A 183 -12.61 24.10 -2.46
N LEU A 184 -12.70 22.79 -2.21
CA LEU A 184 -13.46 21.87 -3.06
C LEU A 184 -14.93 22.27 -3.14
N SER A 185 -15.52 22.18 -4.34
CA SER A 185 -16.94 22.45 -4.57
C SER A 185 -17.85 21.30 -4.12
N SER A 186 -17.33 20.09 -4.11
CA SER A 186 -17.98 18.89 -3.56
C SER A 186 -17.01 18.13 -2.67
N ARG A 187 -17.52 17.44 -1.65
CA ARG A 187 -16.77 16.53 -0.79
C ARG A 187 -17.31 15.11 -0.79
N LYS A 188 -18.36 14.88 -1.61
CA LYS A 188 -19.00 13.57 -1.74
C LYS A 188 -18.37 12.83 -2.92
N ILE A 189 -17.96 11.59 -2.66
CA ILE A 189 -17.34 10.72 -3.65
C ILE A 189 -17.98 9.34 -3.64
N ILE A 190 -17.85 8.62 -4.74
CA ILE A 190 -18.08 7.19 -4.84
C ILE A 190 -16.76 6.55 -5.24
N THR A 191 -16.34 5.51 -4.53
CA THR A 191 -15.13 4.73 -4.80
C THR A 191 -15.50 3.36 -5.35
N PHE A 192 -14.59 2.74 -6.09
CA PHE A 192 -14.78 1.36 -6.52
C PHE A 192 -14.39 0.39 -5.41
N HIS A 193 -13.23 0.57 -4.82
CA HIS A 193 -12.77 -0.25 -3.70
C HIS A 193 -13.12 0.38 -2.36
N ASP A 194 -13.46 -0.48 -1.38
CA ASP A 194 -13.70 -0.07 0.01
C ASP A 194 -12.40 -0.04 0.81
N GLY A 195 -11.46 0.76 0.39
CA GLY A 195 -10.16 0.89 1.06
C GLY A 195 -9.73 2.35 1.24
N PHE A 196 -10.61 3.30 0.91
CA PHE A 196 -10.27 4.72 0.96
C PHE A 196 -10.84 5.46 2.18
N SER A 197 -11.35 4.74 3.20
CA SER A 197 -11.97 5.34 4.38
C SER A 197 -11.02 6.27 5.14
N TYR A 198 -9.78 5.83 5.37
CA TYR A 198 -8.76 6.67 6.03
C TYR A 198 -8.36 7.90 5.22
N LEU A 199 -8.29 7.78 3.89
CA LEU A 199 -8.03 8.94 3.02
C LEU A 199 -9.19 9.92 3.06
N ALA A 200 -10.42 9.42 3.03
CA ALA A 200 -11.63 10.23 3.11
C ALA A 200 -11.71 10.99 4.44
N GLU A 201 -11.48 10.31 5.57
CA GLU A 201 -11.44 10.93 6.89
C GLU A 201 -10.33 11.99 6.98
N ALA A 202 -9.11 11.67 6.54
CA ALA A 202 -7.96 12.57 6.60
C ALA A 202 -8.17 13.87 5.80
N PHE A 203 -8.95 13.82 4.72
CA PHE A 203 -9.17 14.94 3.81
C PHE A 203 -10.59 15.51 3.86
N ASP A 204 -11.38 15.15 4.87
CA ASP A 204 -12.76 15.63 5.08
C ASP A 204 -13.65 15.36 3.86
N LEU A 205 -13.56 14.17 3.28
CA LEU A 205 -14.41 13.67 2.21
C LEU A 205 -15.47 12.72 2.78
N THR A 206 -16.57 12.55 2.05
CA THR A 206 -17.63 11.61 2.38
C THR A 206 -17.73 10.57 1.27
N ILE A 207 -17.39 9.31 1.56
CA ILE A 207 -17.69 8.19 0.67
C ILE A 207 -19.17 7.88 0.80
N VAL A 208 -19.92 8.13 -0.27
CA VAL A 208 -21.36 7.86 -0.31
C VAL A 208 -21.61 6.38 -0.50
N HIS A 209 -20.74 5.72 -1.28
CA HIS A 209 -20.80 4.29 -1.56
C HIS A 209 -19.46 3.78 -2.07
N ALA A 210 -19.08 2.55 -1.69
CA ALA A 210 -18.04 1.77 -2.31
C ALA A 210 -18.70 0.66 -3.17
N ILE A 211 -18.27 0.52 -4.44
CA ILE A 211 -18.96 -0.32 -5.42
C ILE A 211 -18.55 -1.78 -5.31
N GLU A 212 -17.28 -2.03 -5.06
CA GLU A 212 -16.70 -3.37 -4.96
C GLU A 212 -16.22 -3.59 -3.52
N GLU A 213 -16.75 -4.59 -2.85
CA GLU A 213 -16.30 -4.98 -1.51
C GLU A 213 -14.88 -5.55 -1.58
N GLU A 214 -14.61 -6.31 -2.66
CA GLU A 214 -13.29 -6.87 -2.95
C GLU A 214 -12.82 -6.43 -4.33
N ALA A 215 -11.54 -6.14 -4.46
CA ALA A 215 -10.93 -5.71 -5.72
C ALA A 215 -11.17 -6.73 -6.84
N GLY A 216 -11.84 -6.30 -7.92
CA GLY A 216 -12.13 -7.13 -9.09
C GLY A 216 -13.48 -7.85 -9.07
N ALA A 217 -14.31 -7.65 -8.06
CA ALA A 217 -15.71 -8.06 -8.10
C ALA A 217 -16.48 -7.23 -9.15
N GLU A 218 -17.25 -7.88 -10.04
CA GLU A 218 -18.07 -7.15 -11.02
C GLU A 218 -19.44 -6.83 -10.44
N ALA A 219 -19.81 -5.53 -10.43
CA ALA A 219 -21.13 -5.09 -10.02
C ALA A 219 -22.22 -5.69 -10.92
N SER A 220 -23.27 -6.24 -10.32
CA SER A 220 -24.43 -6.76 -11.03
C SER A 220 -25.23 -5.63 -11.70
N ALA A 221 -26.07 -5.97 -12.68
CA ALA A 221 -26.95 -4.98 -13.32
C ALA A 221 -27.90 -4.28 -12.33
N LYS A 222 -28.31 -4.94 -11.25
CA LYS A 222 -29.13 -4.35 -10.19
C LYS A 222 -28.34 -3.30 -9.40
N GLU A 223 -27.12 -3.64 -8.98
CA GLU A 223 -26.24 -2.72 -8.27
C GLU A 223 -25.89 -1.50 -9.11
N LEU A 224 -25.60 -1.68 -10.41
CA LEU A 224 -25.36 -0.55 -11.32
C LEU A 224 -26.55 0.42 -11.37
N ILE A 225 -27.80 -0.09 -11.39
CA ILE A 225 -29.00 0.76 -11.37
C ILE A 225 -29.09 1.54 -10.04
N GLU A 226 -28.79 0.89 -8.92
CA GLU A 226 -28.80 1.52 -7.59
C GLU A 226 -27.74 2.62 -7.50
N ILE A 227 -26.50 2.33 -7.95
CA ILE A 227 -25.40 3.30 -7.97
C ILE A 227 -25.71 4.50 -8.87
N ILE A 228 -26.28 4.28 -10.07
CA ILE A 228 -26.73 5.37 -10.95
C ILE A 228 -27.78 6.24 -10.24
N GLY A 229 -28.66 5.63 -9.45
CA GLY A 229 -29.61 6.34 -8.60
C GLY A 229 -28.93 7.22 -7.58
N MET A 230 -27.97 6.68 -6.83
CA MET A 230 -27.17 7.40 -5.81
C MET A 230 -26.36 8.56 -6.42
N VAL A 231 -25.73 8.35 -7.57
CA VAL A 231 -25.00 9.41 -8.29
C VAL A 231 -25.89 10.61 -8.55
N ARG A 232 -27.14 10.37 -9.00
CA ARG A 232 -28.11 11.44 -9.29
C ARG A 232 -28.66 12.08 -8.02
N GLU A 233 -29.00 11.28 -7.00
CA GLU A 233 -29.56 11.74 -5.74
C GLU A 233 -28.58 12.62 -4.94
N HIS A 234 -27.31 12.20 -4.90
CA HIS A 234 -26.26 12.90 -4.16
C HIS A 234 -25.50 13.92 -4.98
N GLU A 235 -25.86 14.13 -6.25
CA GLU A 235 -25.20 15.06 -7.19
C GLU A 235 -23.68 14.79 -7.30
N ILE A 236 -23.29 13.50 -7.40
CA ILE A 236 -21.90 13.07 -7.48
C ILE A 236 -21.28 13.53 -8.81
N THR A 237 -20.23 14.31 -8.75
CA THR A 237 -19.53 14.85 -9.92
C THR A 237 -18.40 13.95 -10.44
N ALA A 238 -17.82 13.15 -9.56
CA ALA A 238 -16.72 12.25 -9.87
C ALA A 238 -16.85 10.91 -9.14
N ILE A 239 -16.49 9.83 -9.83
CA ILE A 239 -16.34 8.47 -9.27
C ILE A 239 -14.88 8.05 -9.42
N PHE A 240 -14.39 7.28 -8.45
CA PHE A 240 -12.97 6.93 -8.35
C PHE A 240 -12.77 5.43 -8.46
N THR A 241 -12.01 5.02 -9.48
CA THR A 241 -11.52 3.65 -9.65
C THR A 241 -10.13 3.52 -9.03
N GLU A 242 -9.65 2.30 -8.93
CA GLU A 242 -8.25 2.02 -8.64
C GLU A 242 -7.44 1.77 -9.92
N ALA A 243 -6.11 1.93 -9.83
CA ALA A 243 -5.20 1.71 -10.94
C ALA A 243 -5.28 0.29 -11.54
N ASN A 244 -5.67 -0.71 -10.74
CA ASN A 244 -5.77 -2.12 -11.12
C ASN A 244 -7.23 -2.63 -11.17
N GLY A 245 -8.21 -1.78 -10.95
CA GLY A 245 -9.64 -2.12 -10.91
C GLY A 245 -10.25 -2.29 -12.31
N SER A 246 -11.41 -2.98 -12.38
CA SER A 246 -12.19 -3.09 -13.60
C SER A 246 -12.87 -1.76 -13.93
N GLY A 247 -12.51 -1.13 -15.05
CA GLY A 247 -13.14 0.11 -15.50
C GLY A 247 -14.52 -0.06 -16.17
N SER A 248 -15.07 -1.29 -16.29
CA SER A 248 -16.30 -1.54 -17.06
C SER A 248 -17.53 -0.94 -16.40
N ALA A 249 -17.73 -1.17 -15.11
CA ALA A 249 -18.84 -0.60 -14.33
C ALA A 249 -18.74 0.93 -14.26
N ALA A 250 -17.54 1.49 -14.03
CA ALA A 250 -17.32 2.93 -14.05
C ALA A 250 -17.73 3.58 -15.36
N SER A 251 -17.37 2.94 -16.49
CA SER A 251 -17.70 3.43 -17.83
C SER A 251 -19.22 3.44 -18.07
N ILE A 252 -19.96 2.43 -17.58
CA ILE A 252 -21.41 2.37 -17.69
C ILE A 252 -22.07 3.47 -16.86
N ILE A 253 -21.63 3.63 -15.60
CA ILE A 253 -22.17 4.66 -14.71
C ILE A 253 -21.91 6.06 -15.29
N ALA A 254 -20.69 6.31 -15.78
CA ALA A 254 -20.33 7.57 -16.39
C ALA A 254 -21.16 7.88 -17.65
N ALA A 255 -21.38 6.90 -18.51
CA ALA A 255 -22.21 7.07 -19.72
C ALA A 255 -23.66 7.40 -19.41
N GLU A 256 -24.24 6.84 -18.33
CA GLU A 256 -25.63 7.03 -17.93
C GLU A 256 -25.87 8.29 -17.09
N THR A 257 -24.85 8.82 -16.43
CA THR A 257 -24.97 9.94 -15.48
C THR A 257 -24.28 11.22 -15.95
N GLY A 258 -23.28 11.10 -16.82
CA GLY A 258 -22.40 12.20 -17.21
C GLY A 258 -21.31 12.49 -16.19
N THR A 259 -21.16 11.65 -15.16
CA THR A 259 -20.15 11.78 -14.12
C THR A 259 -18.76 11.45 -14.68
N SER A 260 -17.73 12.17 -14.25
CA SER A 260 -16.35 11.90 -14.64
C SER A 260 -15.76 10.73 -13.85
N VAL A 261 -14.83 10.00 -14.48
CA VAL A 261 -14.11 8.88 -13.85
C VAL A 261 -12.66 9.29 -13.64
N TYR A 262 -12.19 9.12 -12.42
CA TYR A 262 -10.80 9.35 -12.03
C TYR A 262 -10.20 8.08 -11.40
N THR A 263 -8.90 8.04 -11.26
CA THR A 263 -8.21 6.90 -10.64
C THR A 263 -7.45 7.36 -9.41
N LEU A 264 -7.69 6.71 -8.27
CA LEU A 264 -6.88 6.86 -7.06
C LEU A 264 -5.91 5.68 -6.93
N ASP A 265 -4.76 5.96 -6.32
CA ASP A 265 -3.74 4.95 -6.01
C ASP A 265 -3.89 4.51 -4.55
N MET A 266 -3.93 3.21 -4.32
CA MET A 266 -3.93 2.62 -2.97
C MET A 266 -2.61 2.88 -2.23
N ALA A 267 -1.60 3.41 -2.90
CA ALA A 267 -0.27 3.67 -2.36
C ALA A 267 0.39 2.44 -1.68
N MET A 268 -0.02 1.24 -2.10
CA MET A 268 0.46 -0.03 -1.57
C MET A 268 1.50 -0.70 -2.48
N SER A 269 1.58 -0.25 -3.73
CA SER A 269 2.50 -0.73 -4.76
C SER A 269 3.21 0.46 -5.44
N GLY A 270 3.99 0.20 -6.49
CA GLY A 270 4.74 1.27 -7.17
C GLY A 270 6.09 1.58 -6.52
N ASP A 271 6.58 2.80 -6.69
CA ASP A 271 7.94 3.19 -6.32
C ASP A 271 8.01 4.05 -5.04
N SER A 272 6.97 4.81 -4.73
CA SER A 272 6.92 5.68 -3.55
C SER A 272 5.49 5.89 -3.05
N TRP A 273 5.30 5.66 -1.74
CA TRP A 273 4.06 6.00 -1.04
C TRP A 273 3.81 7.52 -1.05
N LEU A 274 4.86 8.30 -0.82
CA LEU A 274 4.74 9.76 -0.76
C LEU A 274 4.28 10.35 -2.10
N GLU A 275 4.86 9.89 -3.21
CA GLU A 275 4.45 10.33 -4.55
C GLU A 275 3.02 9.92 -4.89
N ALA A 276 2.61 8.70 -4.55
CA ALA A 276 1.24 8.22 -4.74
C ALA A 276 0.23 9.08 -3.95
N MET A 277 0.55 9.47 -2.72
CA MET A 277 -0.32 10.32 -1.92
C MET A 277 -0.43 11.75 -2.48
N TYR A 278 0.66 12.34 -2.99
CA TYR A 278 0.59 13.63 -3.70
C TYR A 278 -0.28 13.52 -4.96
N HIS A 279 -0.12 12.46 -5.75
CA HIS A 279 -0.95 12.20 -6.92
C HIS A 279 -2.44 12.09 -6.55
N ASN A 280 -2.78 11.37 -5.47
CA ASN A 280 -4.16 11.28 -5.00
C ASN A 280 -4.76 12.65 -4.64
N ILE A 281 -3.98 13.52 -3.98
CA ILE A 281 -4.41 14.88 -3.65
C ILE A 281 -4.69 15.69 -4.91
N ASP A 282 -3.80 15.65 -5.91
CA ASP A 282 -3.96 16.36 -7.18
C ASP A 282 -5.19 15.85 -7.95
N THR A 283 -5.39 14.52 -7.96
CA THR A 283 -6.54 13.87 -8.60
C THR A 283 -7.86 14.28 -7.92
N LEU A 284 -7.91 14.28 -6.59
CA LEU A 284 -9.08 14.72 -5.83
C LEU A 284 -9.41 16.19 -6.10
N LYS A 285 -8.38 17.05 -6.15
CA LYS A 285 -8.57 18.45 -6.51
C LYS A 285 -9.19 18.61 -7.90
N GLU A 286 -8.57 17.98 -8.92
CA GLU A 286 -9.06 18.06 -10.30
C GLU A 286 -10.51 17.57 -10.43
N ALA A 287 -10.86 16.51 -9.70
CA ALA A 287 -12.16 15.87 -9.77
C ALA A 287 -13.27 16.65 -9.07
N LEU A 288 -12.94 17.41 -8.01
CA LEU A 288 -13.92 17.96 -7.06
C LEU A 288 -13.91 19.51 -7.00
N GLU A 289 -13.00 20.19 -7.72
CA GLU A 289 -12.94 21.64 -7.85
C GLU A 289 -14.03 22.13 -8.85
#